data_19f729d43bab945f65b432123ccb3c37
#
_entry.id   19f729d43bab945f65b432123ccb3c37
#
_cell.length_a   1.000
_cell.length_b   1.000
_cell.length_c   1.000
_cell.angle_alpha   90.00
_cell.angle_beta   90.00
_cell.angle_gamma   90.00
#
_symmetry.space_group_name_H-M   'P 1'
#
loop_
_entity.id
_entity.type
_entity.pdbx_description
1 polymer ?
#
loop_
_entity_poly.entity_id
_entity_poly.type
_entity_poly.pdbx_seq_one_letter_code
_entity_poly.pdbx_strand_id
1 'polypeptide(L)'
;MSFMHGAQDGQKFIGVLFLGIAFANGQNSVVGMEIPVWLMLLCSIVMALGTSVGGEKIIKSVGMDMVKLERYQGFSADMAGAFCLLISSLFGIPVSTTHTKTSAIMGAGAVKRLSAINFSVVKDMMLTWVFTFPGCGLISFVVAKIMMFIF
;
A
#
# COMPACT_ATOMS: atom_id res chain seq x y z
N MET A 1 -11.48 7.10 -0.84
CA MET A 1 -10.36 6.20 -0.45
C MET A 1 -9.70 5.50 -1.64
N SER A 2 -10.41 4.77 -2.50
CA SER A 2 -9.80 4.00 -3.61
C SER A 2 -8.93 4.81 -4.57
N PHE A 3 -9.35 6.01 -4.96
CA PHE A 3 -8.55 6.91 -5.80
C PHE A 3 -7.20 7.25 -5.15
N MET A 4 -7.21 7.63 -3.87
CA MET A 4 -5.98 7.98 -3.14
C MET A 4 -5.07 6.76 -2.91
N HIS A 5 -5.66 5.58 -2.72
CA HIS A 5 -4.92 4.32 -2.65
C HIS A 5 -4.16 4.05 -3.97
N GLY A 6 -4.86 4.15 -5.09
CA GLY A 6 -4.24 3.97 -6.41
C GLY A 6 -3.16 5.00 -6.72
N ALA A 7 -3.40 6.28 -6.39
CA ALA A 7 -2.41 7.33 -6.58
C ALA A 7 -1.13 7.08 -5.75
N GLN A 8 -1.28 6.76 -4.46
CA GLN A 8 -0.14 6.54 -3.56
C GLN A 8 0.68 5.31 -3.93
N ASP A 9 0.03 4.18 -4.18
CA ASP A 9 0.75 2.94 -4.51
C ASP A 9 1.26 2.96 -5.96
N GLY A 10 0.50 3.56 -6.89
CA GLY A 10 0.96 3.76 -8.26
C GLY A 10 2.25 4.55 -8.35
N GLN A 11 2.37 5.65 -7.61
CA GLN A 11 3.61 6.45 -7.55
C GLN A 11 4.81 5.64 -7.06
N LYS A 12 4.64 4.77 -6.06
CA LYS A 12 5.73 3.91 -5.55
C LYS A 12 6.21 2.92 -6.60
N PHE A 13 5.30 2.21 -7.26
CA PHE A 13 5.65 1.22 -8.28
C PHE A 13 6.30 1.86 -9.50
N ILE A 14 5.75 2.97 -9.99
CA ILE A 14 6.32 3.72 -11.09
C ILE A 14 7.72 4.22 -10.74
N GLY A 15 7.91 4.79 -9.53
CA GLY A 15 9.19 5.29 -9.07
C GLY A 15 10.28 4.22 -9.01
N VAL A 16 9.96 3.05 -8.44
CA VAL A 16 10.93 1.94 -8.34
C VAL A 16 11.30 1.37 -9.71
N LEU A 17 10.32 1.15 -10.58
CA LEU A 17 10.58 0.64 -11.94
C LEU A 17 11.36 1.66 -12.79
N PHE A 18 11.02 2.93 -12.71
CA PHE A 18 11.71 3.99 -13.41
C PHE A 18 13.17 4.10 -12.96
N LEU A 19 13.42 4.04 -11.66
CA LEU A 19 14.76 4.02 -11.09
C LEU A 19 15.57 2.81 -11.61
N GLY A 20 14.96 1.62 -11.62
CA GLY A 20 15.59 0.41 -12.14
C GLY A 20 15.96 0.53 -13.61
N ILE A 21 15.07 1.07 -14.44
CA ILE A 21 15.33 1.30 -15.90
C ILE A 21 16.45 2.34 -16.09
N ALA A 22 16.45 3.42 -15.31
CA ALA A 22 17.46 4.45 -15.40
C ALA A 22 18.86 3.91 -15.07
N PHE A 23 18.99 3.14 -14.00
CA PHE A 23 20.25 2.49 -13.65
C PHE A 23 20.71 1.44 -14.67
N ALA A 24 19.79 0.65 -15.22
CA ALA A 24 20.11 -0.30 -16.31
C ALA A 24 20.64 0.40 -17.56
N ASN A 25 20.21 1.64 -17.83
CA ASN A 25 20.72 2.48 -18.92
C ASN A 25 22.01 3.26 -18.54
N GLY A 26 22.64 2.94 -17.41
CA GLY A 26 23.90 3.56 -16.99
C GLY A 26 23.77 4.98 -16.42
N GLN A 27 22.57 5.38 -16.04
CA GLN A 27 22.33 6.69 -15.44
C GLN A 27 22.47 6.61 -13.91
N ASN A 28 23.26 7.51 -13.33
CA ASN A 28 23.49 7.53 -11.89
C ASN A 28 22.47 8.38 -11.10
N SER A 29 21.55 9.06 -11.79
CA SER A 29 20.53 9.91 -11.18
C SER A 29 19.29 10.00 -12.07
N VAL A 30 18.12 10.04 -11.45
CA VAL A 30 16.82 10.23 -12.12
C VAL A 30 16.25 11.64 -11.92
N VAL A 31 16.99 12.52 -11.24
CA VAL A 31 16.54 13.88 -10.95
C VAL A 31 16.40 14.68 -12.24
N GLY A 32 15.20 15.22 -12.47
CA GLY A 32 14.89 16.01 -13.68
C GLY A 32 14.53 15.18 -14.93
N MET A 33 14.44 13.86 -14.81
CA MET A 33 13.97 13.02 -15.91
C MET A 33 12.45 12.89 -15.93
N GLU A 34 11.86 12.93 -17.12
CA GLU A 34 10.43 12.71 -17.29
C GLU A 34 10.10 11.21 -17.29
N ILE A 35 9.06 10.83 -16.56
CA ILE A 35 8.59 9.46 -16.52
C ILE A 35 7.81 9.17 -17.78
N PRO A 36 8.17 8.15 -18.58
CA PRO A 36 7.48 7.86 -19.82
C PRO A 36 6.04 7.40 -19.59
N VAL A 37 5.12 7.93 -20.40
CA VAL A 37 3.68 7.66 -20.29
C VAL A 37 3.34 6.16 -20.39
N TRP A 38 4.06 5.42 -21.24
CA TRP A 38 3.86 3.98 -21.39
C TRP A 38 4.10 3.21 -20.08
N LEU A 39 5.09 3.64 -19.28
CA LEU A 39 5.39 3.03 -17.96
C LEU A 39 4.27 3.29 -16.98
N MET A 40 3.71 4.51 -16.96
CA MET A 40 2.57 4.86 -16.14
C MET A 40 1.34 4.00 -16.48
N LEU A 41 1.05 3.85 -17.79
CA LEU A 41 -0.06 3.03 -18.26
C LEU A 41 0.12 1.55 -17.90
N LEU A 42 1.31 1.00 -18.13
CA LEU A 42 1.62 -0.39 -17.79
C LEU A 42 1.44 -0.65 -16.29
N CYS A 43 2.04 0.17 -15.44
CA CYS A 43 1.89 0.03 -13.98
C CYS A 43 0.43 0.13 -13.54
N SER A 44 -0.34 1.06 -14.10
CA SER A 44 -1.75 1.26 -13.77
C SER A 44 -2.60 0.04 -14.14
N ILE A 45 -2.40 -0.54 -15.32
CA ILE A 45 -3.13 -1.72 -15.80
C ILE A 45 -2.79 -2.94 -14.92
N VAL A 46 -1.50 -3.20 -14.70
CA VAL A 46 -1.06 -4.35 -13.87
C VAL A 46 -1.59 -4.23 -12.45
N MET A 47 -1.54 -3.04 -11.88
CA MET A 47 -2.05 -2.79 -10.53
C MET A 47 -3.57 -2.96 -10.44
N ALA A 48 -4.32 -2.47 -11.43
CA ALA A 48 -5.77 -2.64 -11.49
C ALA A 48 -6.16 -4.13 -11.58
N LEU A 49 -5.50 -4.91 -12.43
CA LEU A 49 -5.71 -6.34 -12.55
C LEU A 49 -5.36 -7.09 -11.26
N GLY A 50 -4.21 -6.77 -10.63
CA GLY A 50 -3.80 -7.38 -9.37
C GLY A 50 -4.79 -7.09 -8.23
N THR A 51 -5.27 -5.88 -8.14
CA THR A 51 -6.26 -5.46 -7.13
C THR A 51 -7.61 -6.16 -7.35
N SER A 52 -8.02 -6.34 -8.60
CA SER A 52 -9.27 -7.04 -8.94
C SER A 52 -9.28 -8.50 -8.48
N VAL A 53 -8.13 -9.18 -8.54
CA VAL A 53 -8.02 -10.60 -8.14
C VAL A 53 -7.88 -10.77 -6.62
N GLY A 54 -7.16 -9.86 -5.94
CA GLY A 54 -6.79 -10.02 -4.52
C GLY A 54 -7.64 -9.23 -3.52
N GLY A 55 -8.43 -8.26 -3.98
CA GLY A 55 -9.09 -7.28 -3.13
C GLY A 55 -10.15 -7.83 -2.17
N GLU A 56 -10.90 -8.86 -2.55
CA GLU A 56 -12.01 -9.38 -1.74
C GLU A 56 -11.59 -9.90 -0.36
N LYS A 57 -10.47 -10.61 -0.26
CA LYS A 57 -9.97 -11.13 1.02
C LYS A 57 -9.63 -10.01 2.00
N ILE A 58 -9.00 -8.95 1.50
CA ILE A 58 -8.62 -7.77 2.31
C ILE A 58 -9.87 -7.02 2.75
N ILE A 59 -10.84 -6.83 1.86
CA ILE A 59 -12.11 -6.15 2.17
C ILE A 59 -12.85 -6.90 3.28
N LYS A 60 -12.92 -8.22 3.21
CA LYS A 60 -13.57 -9.06 4.21
C LYS A 60 -12.86 -8.94 5.56
N SER A 61 -11.56 -9.14 5.62
CA SER A 61 -10.79 -9.14 6.86
C SER A 61 -10.81 -7.76 7.54
N VAL A 62 -10.56 -6.70 6.80
CA VAL A 62 -10.46 -5.34 7.37
C VAL A 62 -11.84 -4.70 7.59
N GLY A 63 -12.77 -4.94 6.65
CA GLY A 63 -14.09 -4.27 6.67
C GLY A 63 -15.16 -5.00 7.45
N MET A 64 -15.05 -6.32 7.66
CA MET A 64 -16.08 -7.13 8.30
C MET A 64 -15.61 -7.80 9.58
N ASP A 65 -14.38 -8.34 9.60
CA ASP A 65 -13.91 -9.17 10.72
C ASP A 65 -13.23 -8.34 11.80
N MET A 66 -12.62 -7.20 11.46
CA MET A 66 -11.88 -6.36 12.38
C MET A 66 -12.79 -5.46 13.23
N VAL A 67 -13.73 -4.75 12.61
CA VAL A 67 -14.67 -3.83 13.29
C VAL A 67 -16.01 -3.84 12.57
N LYS A 68 -17.10 -4.04 13.30
CA LYS A 68 -18.45 -3.87 12.77
C LYS A 68 -18.81 -2.38 12.74
N LEU A 69 -18.56 -1.74 11.59
CA LEU A 69 -18.84 -0.32 11.40
C LEU A 69 -20.28 -0.06 10.94
N GLU A 70 -20.88 1.00 11.44
CA GLU A 70 -22.08 1.58 10.87
C GLU A 70 -21.73 2.41 9.63
N ARG A 71 -22.70 2.68 8.76
CA ARG A 71 -22.46 3.37 7.47
C ARG A 71 -21.73 4.70 7.62
N TYR A 72 -22.12 5.52 8.61
CA TYR A 72 -21.49 6.81 8.86
C TYR A 72 -20.05 6.68 9.38
N GLN A 73 -19.75 5.64 10.16
CA GLN A 73 -18.39 5.36 10.65
C GLN A 73 -17.48 4.89 9.51
N GLY A 74 -18.01 4.06 8.61
CA GLY A 74 -17.29 3.66 7.40
C GLY A 74 -16.95 4.86 6.52
N PHE A 75 -17.90 5.77 6.34
CA PHE A 75 -17.67 7.02 5.60
C PHE A 75 -16.61 7.90 6.29
N SER A 76 -16.70 8.09 7.61
CA SER A 76 -15.70 8.83 8.38
C SER A 76 -14.30 8.23 8.24
N ALA A 77 -14.17 6.89 8.34
CA ALA A 77 -12.91 6.19 8.17
C ALA A 77 -12.33 6.38 6.77
N ASP A 78 -13.18 6.30 5.74
CA ASP A 78 -12.76 6.51 4.35
C ASP A 78 -12.31 7.95 4.10
N MET A 79 -13.00 8.94 4.66
CA MET A 79 -12.61 10.35 4.54
C MET A 79 -11.29 10.63 5.27
N ALA A 80 -11.15 10.15 6.51
CA ALA A 80 -9.93 10.32 7.28
C ALA A 80 -8.72 9.67 6.60
N GLY A 81 -8.88 8.43 6.13
CA GLY A 81 -7.83 7.72 5.40
C GLY A 81 -7.47 8.39 4.08
N ALA A 82 -8.46 8.85 3.31
CA ALA A 82 -8.22 9.55 2.05
C ALA A 82 -7.48 10.87 2.27
N PHE A 83 -7.86 11.63 3.30
CA PHE A 83 -7.20 12.89 3.66
C PHE A 83 -5.76 12.69 4.12
N CYS A 84 -5.51 11.67 4.94
CA CYS A 84 -4.17 11.30 5.37
C CYS A 84 -3.27 10.93 4.17
N LEU A 85 -3.76 10.10 3.25
CA LEU A 85 -3.02 9.72 2.04
C LEU A 85 -2.79 10.91 1.10
N LEU A 86 -3.77 11.81 0.97
CA LEU A 86 -3.64 13.02 0.16
C LEU A 86 -2.51 13.91 0.68
N ILE A 87 -2.51 14.20 1.99
CA ILE A 87 -1.46 15.00 2.63
C ILE A 87 -0.10 14.32 2.42
N SER A 88 0.00 13.03 2.70
CA SER A 88 1.25 12.29 2.54
C SER A 88 1.77 12.33 1.11
N SER A 89 0.88 12.22 0.11
CA SER A 89 1.25 12.34 -1.31
C SER A 89 1.74 13.73 -1.67
N LEU A 90 1.10 14.79 -1.15
CA LEU A 90 1.51 16.17 -1.42
C LEU A 90 2.91 16.49 -0.84
N PHE A 91 3.24 15.92 0.30
CA PHE A 91 4.55 16.08 0.92
C PHE A 91 5.59 15.05 0.46
N GLY A 92 5.23 14.14 -0.46
CA GLY A 92 6.14 13.09 -0.94
C GLY A 92 6.50 12.05 0.13
N ILE A 93 5.69 11.89 1.18
CA ILE A 93 5.93 10.94 2.26
C ILE A 93 5.38 9.57 1.88
N PRO A 94 6.22 8.54 1.72
CA PRO A 94 5.76 7.20 1.39
C PRO A 94 5.14 6.53 2.62
N VAL A 95 3.80 6.50 2.69
CA VAL A 95 3.07 5.79 3.74
C VAL A 95 2.42 4.52 3.20
N SER A 96 2.18 3.55 4.07
CA SER A 96 1.45 2.34 3.71
C SER A 96 -0.05 2.65 3.69
N THR A 97 -0.67 2.44 2.54
CA THR A 97 -2.12 2.60 2.34
C THR A 97 -2.93 1.65 3.22
N THR A 98 -2.44 0.42 3.42
CA THR A 98 -3.08 -0.58 4.29
C THR A 98 -3.02 -0.16 5.75
N HIS A 99 -1.86 0.32 6.24
CA HIS A 99 -1.73 0.83 7.62
C HIS A 99 -2.65 2.01 7.85
N THR A 100 -2.69 2.97 6.93
CA THR A 100 -3.55 4.16 7.02
C THR A 100 -5.02 3.77 7.07
N LYS A 101 -5.46 2.87 6.16
CA LYS A 101 -6.84 2.40 6.11
C LYS A 101 -7.24 1.66 7.39
N THR A 102 -6.41 0.73 7.84
CA THR A 102 -6.66 -0.05 9.06
C THR A 102 -6.76 0.85 10.29
N SER A 103 -5.83 1.80 10.44
CA SER A 103 -5.84 2.76 11.54
C SER A 103 -7.06 3.68 11.51
N ALA A 104 -7.48 4.14 10.34
CA ALA A 104 -8.68 4.96 10.18
C ALA A 104 -9.96 4.18 10.58
N ILE A 105 -10.05 2.91 10.19
CA ILE A 105 -11.17 2.02 10.56
C ILE A 105 -11.19 1.76 12.06
N MET A 106 -10.03 1.46 12.66
CA MET A 106 -9.92 1.28 14.11
C MET A 106 -10.30 2.56 14.87
N GLY A 107 -9.82 3.72 14.42
CA GLY A 107 -10.16 5.01 15.01
C GLY A 107 -11.66 5.30 14.97
N ALA A 108 -12.29 5.12 13.82
CA ALA A 108 -13.74 5.30 13.68
C ALA A 108 -14.56 4.32 14.54
N GLY A 109 -14.08 3.09 14.67
CA GLY A 109 -14.71 2.08 15.54
C GLY A 109 -14.54 2.38 17.03
N ALA A 110 -13.38 2.87 17.42
CA ALA A 110 -13.04 3.20 18.82
C ALA A 110 -13.90 4.31 19.41
N VAL A 111 -14.36 5.26 18.59
CA VAL A 111 -15.24 6.37 19.01
C VAL A 111 -16.52 5.86 19.69
N LYS A 112 -17.07 4.73 19.22
CA LYS A 112 -18.30 4.17 19.80
C LYS A 112 -18.02 3.29 21.01
N ARG A 113 -17.14 2.31 20.86
CA ARG A 113 -16.70 1.38 21.92
C ARG A 113 -15.37 0.71 21.53
N LEU A 114 -14.41 0.71 22.42
CA LEU A 114 -13.16 -0.06 22.24
C LEU A 114 -13.44 -1.57 22.13
N SER A 115 -14.50 -2.07 22.78
CA SER A 115 -14.93 -3.47 22.69
C SER A 115 -15.51 -3.88 21.34
N ALA A 116 -15.77 -2.93 20.43
CA ALA A 116 -16.22 -3.22 19.06
C ALA A 116 -15.06 -3.66 18.15
N ILE A 117 -13.83 -3.46 18.58
CA ILE A 117 -12.63 -3.82 17.84
C ILE A 117 -12.22 -5.26 18.18
N ASN A 118 -12.08 -6.09 17.17
CA ASN A 118 -11.57 -7.44 17.33
C ASN A 118 -10.04 -7.41 17.43
N PHE A 119 -9.53 -7.34 18.66
CA PHE A 119 -8.09 -7.27 18.92
C PHE A 119 -7.31 -8.50 18.44
N SER A 120 -7.94 -9.65 18.26
CA SER A 120 -7.27 -10.82 17.66
C SER A 120 -6.88 -10.54 16.22
N VAL A 121 -7.82 -10.00 15.41
CA VAL A 121 -7.56 -9.64 14.01
C VAL A 121 -6.50 -8.52 13.94
N VAL A 122 -6.58 -7.54 14.82
CA VAL A 122 -5.57 -6.46 14.89
C VAL A 122 -4.19 -7.03 15.19
N LYS A 123 -4.08 -7.94 16.16
CA LYS A 123 -2.81 -8.61 16.49
C LYS A 123 -2.23 -9.38 15.31
N ASP A 124 -3.05 -10.15 14.61
CA ASP A 124 -2.63 -10.91 13.44
C ASP A 124 -2.13 -10.00 12.31
N MET A 125 -2.80 -8.87 12.10
CA MET A 125 -2.35 -7.86 11.14
C MET A 125 -1.02 -7.22 11.55
N MET A 126 -0.86 -6.85 12.82
CA MET A 126 0.40 -6.30 13.34
C MET A 126 1.56 -7.29 13.21
N LEU A 127 1.33 -8.55 13.53
CA LEU A 127 2.32 -9.61 13.33
C LEU A 127 2.68 -9.75 11.85
N THR A 128 1.70 -9.75 10.96
CA THR A 128 1.94 -9.80 9.50
C THR A 128 2.81 -8.62 9.05
N TRP A 129 2.56 -7.42 9.54
CA TRP A 129 3.37 -6.24 9.20
C TRP A 129 4.81 -6.39 9.65
N VAL A 130 5.04 -6.87 10.88
CA VAL A 130 6.40 -7.11 11.40
C VAL A 130 7.13 -8.18 10.59
N PHE A 131 6.47 -9.30 10.28
CA PHE A 131 7.07 -10.39 9.50
C PHE A 131 7.28 -10.08 8.02
N THR A 132 6.54 -9.12 7.47
CA THR A 132 6.70 -8.71 6.07
C THR A 132 8.10 -8.15 5.80
N PHE A 133 8.68 -7.36 6.71
CA PHE A 133 10.01 -6.77 6.53
C PHE A 133 11.11 -7.82 6.37
N PRO A 134 11.32 -8.75 7.32
CA PRO A 134 12.35 -9.78 7.17
C PRO A 134 12.03 -10.75 6.02
N GLY A 135 10.76 -11.07 5.79
CA GLY A 135 10.34 -11.95 4.69
C GLY A 135 10.66 -11.36 3.32
N CYS A 136 10.27 -10.12 3.06
CA CYS A 136 10.62 -9.43 1.82
C CYS A 136 12.13 -9.24 1.66
N GLY A 137 12.85 -8.93 2.76
CA GLY A 137 14.30 -8.79 2.76
C GLY A 137 15.01 -10.08 2.34
N LEU A 138 14.59 -11.22 2.88
CA LEU A 138 15.15 -12.53 2.51
C LEU A 138 14.87 -12.89 1.04
N ILE A 139 13.63 -12.69 0.58
CA ILE A 139 13.28 -12.96 -0.82
C ILE A 139 14.09 -12.07 -1.76
N SER A 140 14.19 -10.78 -1.47
CA SER A 140 14.99 -9.83 -2.27
C SER A 140 16.47 -10.21 -2.29
N PHE A 141 17.03 -10.64 -1.16
CA PHE A 141 18.41 -11.10 -1.09
C PHE A 141 18.65 -12.34 -1.96
N VAL A 142 17.75 -13.33 -1.90
CA VAL A 142 17.86 -14.55 -2.70
C VAL A 142 17.75 -14.22 -4.20
N VAL A 143 16.75 -13.41 -4.59
CA VAL A 143 16.57 -12.99 -5.98
C VAL A 143 17.80 -12.24 -6.49
N ALA A 144 18.33 -11.28 -5.72
CA ALA A 144 19.54 -10.54 -6.08
C ALA A 144 20.74 -11.46 -6.28
N LYS A 145 20.93 -12.44 -5.40
CA LYS A 145 22.02 -13.45 -5.53
C LYS A 145 21.87 -14.30 -6.79
N ILE A 146 20.65 -14.73 -7.11
CA ILE A 146 20.37 -15.50 -8.33
C ILE A 146 20.68 -14.64 -9.58
N MET A 147 20.22 -13.39 -9.58
CA MET A 147 20.50 -12.48 -10.71
C MET A 147 21.98 -12.22 -10.88
N MET A 148 22.73 -11.98 -9.80
CA MET A 148 24.19 -11.81 -9.85
C MET A 148 24.95 -13.08 -10.28
N PHE A 149 24.34 -14.25 -10.17
CA PHE A 149 24.94 -15.50 -10.64
C PHE A 149 24.68 -15.75 -12.14
N ILE A 150 23.55 -15.23 -12.65
CA ILE A 150 23.13 -15.41 -14.05
C ILE A 150 23.77 -14.36 -14.97
N PHE A 151 23.95 -13.13 -14.47
CA PHE A 151 24.50 -11.97 -15.20
C PHE A 151 25.85 -11.55 -14.64
#